data_ff4d8b2eb8b4a5279dd59df14066538a
#
_entry.id   ff4d8b2eb8b4a5279dd59df14066538a
#
_cell.length_a   1.000
_cell.length_b   1.000
_cell.length_c   1.000
_cell.angle_alpha   90.00
_cell.angle_beta   90.00
_cell.angle_gamma   90.00
#
_symmetry.space_group_name_H-M   'P 1'
#
loop_
_entity.id
_entity.type
_entity.pdbx_description
1 polymer ?
#
loop_
_entity_poly.entity_id
_entity_poly.type
_entity_poly.pdbx_seq_one_letter_code
_entity_poly.pdbx_strand_id
1 'polypeptide(L)'
;MMVLAPTARKPALALALLALAALALCASTRAGAQPAARAANAGGGKAPPPPDADYWVYVGAESADLIHRVRFGPAGAVVERTIPVGESPTEMEGPHGLQISGDGRYLHMTTGHGSPDGKYWKYALGPDTLVGAGIHLGYFPASIDLTPDGLYAFAVNFNLHGEMVPSSVSVIYTPTNTEVARTETCTMPHGSRVDPTGTRQYSTCMMDDQLVELDTRTFEVARRFSLAKGKEGPVAAVAAAGMDHSAHGGQAMTAAGAPAHGAGRAMPKASCSPTWAQPSADGKKVYVACNKADEIVEIDRERWAVARRFATGRGPYNLAVTPDGRLLVASLKQGGSVEVFDLASGRSVMQTRSSTGVTHGVAISPDSRYAFVSSEGVGAQPGKVDVYDLRALARAASVDVGQQAGGIAFWKTEPATKQAAATR
;
A
#
# COMPACT_ATOMS: atom_id res chain seq x y z
N MET A 1 3.49 75.50 -0.89
CA MET A 1 4.40 75.67 0.26
C MET A 1 5.01 74.30 0.52
N MET A 2 6.15 74.00 -0.09
CA MET A 2 7.47 74.20 0.50
C MET A 2 7.54 73.58 1.91
N VAL A 3 8.38 72.63 2.34
CA VAL A 3 9.84 72.54 2.08
C VAL A 3 10.36 71.22 2.63
N LEU A 4 11.20 70.49 1.86
CA LEU A 4 12.48 69.87 2.20
C LEU A 4 12.59 68.70 3.22
N ALA A 5 13.14 67.60 2.67
CA ALA A 5 14.00 66.63 3.36
C ALA A 5 15.35 67.25 3.79
N PRO A 6 16.15 66.58 4.64
CA PRO A 6 17.31 65.90 4.09
C PRO A 6 17.76 64.60 4.84
N THR A 7 18.22 63.64 4.07
CA THR A 7 19.59 63.10 3.91
C THR A 7 20.30 62.39 5.06
N ALA A 8 20.47 61.07 4.88
CA ALA A 8 21.72 60.27 4.83
C ALA A 8 22.71 60.26 5.99
N ARG A 9 23.11 59.05 6.39
CA ARG A 9 24.52 58.56 6.37
C ARG A 9 24.69 57.15 6.95
N LYS A 10 25.27 56.24 6.17
CA LYS A 10 26.03 55.08 6.66
C LYS A 10 27.44 55.50 7.14
N PRO A 11 28.08 54.70 8.01
CA PRO A 11 29.24 53.90 7.57
C PRO A 11 29.21 52.48 8.22
N ALA A 12 29.57 51.38 7.57
CA ALA A 12 30.84 50.87 7.04
C ALA A 12 31.80 50.33 8.15
N LEU A 13 32.02 49.02 8.01
CA LEU A 13 33.21 48.21 8.33
C LEU A 13 33.89 48.23 9.69
N ALA A 14 34.05 47.00 10.26
CA ALA A 14 35.36 46.48 10.68
C ALA A 14 35.35 44.98 10.88
N LEU A 15 36.21 44.26 10.12
CA LEU A 15 36.71 42.90 10.34
C LEU A 15 37.53 42.84 11.62
N ALA A 16 37.43 41.72 12.36
CA ALA A 16 38.57 41.23 13.16
C ALA A 16 38.52 39.69 13.25
N LEU A 17 39.41 39.04 12.55
CA LEU A 17 39.92 37.69 12.79
C LEU A 17 40.70 37.63 14.09
N LEU A 18 40.55 36.58 14.89
CA LEU A 18 41.65 36.02 15.70
C LEU A 18 41.36 34.54 16.01
N ALA A 19 42.43 33.77 15.86
CA ALA A 19 42.48 32.31 15.82
C ALA A 19 42.92 31.72 17.18
N LEU A 20 42.71 30.38 17.27
CA LEU A 20 43.43 29.34 18.05
C LEU A 20 43.35 29.35 19.58
N ALA A 21 42.83 28.24 20.12
CA ALA A 21 43.64 27.32 20.94
C ALA A 21 42.87 26.00 21.20
N ALA A 22 43.56 24.91 20.96
CA ALA A 22 43.18 23.53 21.16
C ALA A 22 43.17 23.18 22.67
N LEU A 23 42.19 22.38 23.11
CA LEU A 23 42.34 21.47 24.24
C LEU A 23 41.57 20.16 23.95
N ALA A 24 42.35 19.11 23.77
CA ALA A 24 41.90 17.74 23.71
C ALA A 24 41.44 17.28 25.09
N LEU A 25 40.18 16.82 25.21
CA LEU A 25 39.75 15.97 26.30
C LEU A 25 39.20 14.70 25.70
N CYS A 26 39.92 13.59 25.93
CA CYS A 26 39.46 12.24 25.64
C CYS A 26 38.19 11.92 26.44
N ALA A 27 37.07 11.79 25.74
CA ALA A 27 35.90 11.09 26.24
C ALA A 27 35.69 9.86 25.32
N SER A 28 36.01 8.69 25.88
CA SER A 28 35.76 7.40 25.29
C SER A 28 34.25 7.16 25.18
N THR A 29 33.64 7.50 24.05
CA THR A 29 32.30 7.05 23.70
C THR A 29 32.40 5.64 23.11
N ARG A 30 31.84 4.69 23.83
CA ARG A 30 31.57 3.34 23.29
C ARG A 30 30.82 3.48 21.97
N ALA A 31 31.49 3.17 20.87
CA ALA A 31 30.86 2.99 19.58
C ALA A 31 29.94 1.76 19.68
N GLY A 32 28.65 2.00 19.81
CA GLY A 32 27.65 0.97 19.55
C GLY A 32 27.81 0.54 18.09
N ALA A 33 28.14 -0.73 17.87
CA ALA A 33 28.23 -1.30 16.54
C ALA A 33 26.86 -1.15 15.85
N GLN A 34 26.77 -0.24 14.89
CA GLN A 34 25.69 -0.26 13.91
C GLN A 34 25.77 -1.61 13.19
N PRO A 35 24.67 -2.36 13.05
CA PRO A 35 24.67 -3.54 12.23
C PRO A 35 25.09 -3.11 10.82
N ALA A 36 26.09 -3.80 10.29
CA ALA A 36 26.61 -3.58 8.96
C ALA A 36 25.45 -3.53 7.95
N ALA A 37 25.31 -2.41 7.25
CA ALA A 37 24.44 -2.34 6.09
C ALA A 37 24.86 -3.48 5.15
N ARG A 38 23.99 -4.47 4.99
CA ARG A 38 24.20 -5.57 4.06
C ARG A 38 24.37 -4.96 2.68
N ALA A 39 25.51 -5.17 2.07
CA ALA A 39 25.81 -4.71 0.74
C ALA A 39 24.68 -5.16 -0.21
N ALA A 40 24.00 -4.19 -0.84
CA ALA A 40 23.12 -4.47 -1.94
C ALA A 40 23.95 -5.19 -3.01
N ASN A 41 23.65 -6.45 -3.25
CA ASN A 41 24.22 -7.16 -4.38
C ASN A 41 23.79 -6.45 -5.65
N ALA A 42 24.67 -5.60 -6.18
CA ALA A 42 24.65 -5.20 -7.58
C ALA A 42 25.07 -6.47 -8.36
N GLY A 43 24.11 -7.42 -8.48
CA GLY A 43 24.33 -8.68 -9.16
C GLY A 43 24.54 -8.43 -10.64
N GLY A 44 25.79 -8.49 -11.08
CA GLY A 44 26.16 -8.75 -12.49
C GLY A 44 25.80 -10.19 -12.89
N GLY A 45 24.61 -10.69 -12.47
CA GLY A 45 24.09 -11.98 -12.87
C GLY A 45 23.58 -11.93 -14.31
N LYS A 46 23.81 -13.02 -15.06
CA LYS A 46 23.20 -13.22 -16.39
C LYS A 46 21.68 -13.02 -16.27
N ALA A 47 21.11 -12.26 -17.21
CA ALA A 47 19.66 -12.06 -17.25
C ALA A 47 18.93 -13.43 -17.19
N PRO A 48 17.83 -13.52 -16.43
CA PRO A 48 17.07 -14.76 -16.37
C PRO A 48 16.56 -15.16 -17.78
N PRO A 49 16.35 -16.46 -18.03
CA PRO A 49 15.82 -16.91 -19.32
C PRO A 49 14.43 -16.30 -19.54
N PRO A 50 14.07 -16.00 -20.81
CA PRO A 50 12.73 -15.52 -21.12
C PRO A 50 11.67 -16.54 -20.68
N PRO A 51 10.45 -16.08 -20.34
CA PRO A 51 9.35 -17.00 -20.03
C PRO A 51 8.90 -17.75 -21.28
N ASP A 52 8.25 -18.89 -21.07
CA ASP A 52 7.61 -19.73 -22.10
C ASP A 52 6.11 -19.43 -22.27
N ALA A 53 5.59 -18.52 -21.45
CA ALA A 53 4.21 -18.07 -21.45
C ALA A 53 4.12 -16.54 -21.42
N ASP A 54 2.96 -16.02 -21.76
CA ASP A 54 2.59 -14.63 -21.57
C ASP A 54 1.82 -14.46 -20.26
N TYR A 55 2.11 -13.38 -19.52
CA TYR A 55 1.54 -13.02 -18.23
C TYR A 55 0.98 -11.60 -18.30
N TRP A 56 -0.21 -11.37 -17.75
CA TRP A 56 -0.85 -10.06 -17.77
C TRP A 56 -1.11 -9.54 -16.38
N VAL A 57 -0.84 -8.25 -16.19
CA VAL A 57 -1.20 -7.49 -14.99
C VAL A 57 -1.90 -6.21 -15.39
N TYR A 58 -2.73 -5.68 -14.48
CA TYR A 58 -3.24 -4.31 -14.54
C TYR A 58 -2.57 -3.49 -13.48
N VAL A 59 -2.19 -2.26 -13.82
CA VAL A 59 -1.54 -1.32 -12.90
C VAL A 59 -2.21 0.05 -13.02
N GLY A 60 -2.51 0.66 -11.88
CA GLY A 60 -3.03 2.01 -11.79
C GLY A 60 -1.90 3.04 -11.82
N ALA A 61 -2.05 4.09 -12.62
CA ALA A 61 -1.20 5.28 -12.65
C ALA A 61 -2.00 6.44 -12.06
N GLU A 62 -1.84 6.64 -10.75
CA GLU A 62 -2.70 7.48 -9.92
C GLU A 62 -2.73 8.93 -10.39
N SER A 63 -1.58 9.56 -10.60
CA SER A 63 -1.48 10.95 -11.05
C SER A 63 -1.83 11.18 -12.52
N ALA A 64 -2.16 10.13 -13.26
CA ALA A 64 -2.48 10.20 -14.69
C ALA A 64 -3.91 9.79 -15.02
N ASP A 65 -4.71 9.35 -14.03
CA ASP A 65 -6.04 8.77 -14.20
C ASP A 65 -6.10 7.67 -15.25
N LEU A 66 -5.11 6.76 -15.20
CA LEU A 66 -4.96 5.69 -16.17
C LEU A 66 -4.82 4.34 -15.49
N ILE A 67 -5.40 3.31 -16.11
CA ILE A 67 -5.02 1.92 -15.88
C ILE A 67 -4.24 1.44 -17.11
N HIS A 68 -3.14 0.75 -16.88
CA HIS A 68 -2.38 0.08 -17.94
C HIS A 68 -2.53 -1.43 -17.82
N ARG A 69 -2.84 -2.09 -18.94
CA ARG A 69 -2.69 -3.54 -19.09
C ARG A 69 -1.29 -3.81 -19.61
N VAL A 70 -0.50 -4.48 -18.82
CA VAL A 70 0.89 -4.84 -19.13
C VAL A 70 0.94 -6.34 -19.43
N ARG A 71 1.57 -6.71 -20.56
CA ARG A 71 1.93 -8.09 -20.88
C ARG A 71 3.44 -8.28 -20.70
N PHE A 72 3.80 -9.38 -20.05
CA PHE A 72 5.17 -9.87 -19.98
C PHE A 72 5.25 -11.26 -20.60
N GLY A 73 6.14 -11.43 -21.56
CA GLY A 73 6.30 -12.68 -22.31
C GLY A 73 7.73 -12.85 -22.83
N PRO A 74 7.97 -13.80 -23.76
CA PRO A 74 9.30 -14.09 -24.31
C PRO A 74 9.99 -12.88 -24.93
N ALA A 75 9.22 -11.91 -25.45
CA ALA A 75 9.74 -10.67 -26.04
C ALA A 75 9.96 -9.53 -25.01
N GLY A 76 9.76 -9.79 -23.70
CA GLY A 76 9.87 -8.78 -22.64
C GLY A 76 8.51 -8.27 -22.18
N ALA A 77 8.50 -7.09 -21.53
CA ALA A 77 7.30 -6.45 -20.98
C ALA A 77 6.85 -5.28 -21.87
N VAL A 78 5.55 -5.18 -22.14
CA VAL A 78 4.95 -4.11 -22.94
C VAL A 78 3.61 -3.66 -22.36
N VAL A 79 3.29 -2.38 -22.49
CA VAL A 79 1.93 -1.87 -22.26
C VAL A 79 1.09 -2.19 -23.51
N GLU A 80 0.12 -3.08 -23.37
CA GLU A 80 -0.78 -3.44 -24.49
C GLU A 80 -1.97 -2.48 -24.59
N ARG A 81 -2.42 -1.96 -23.47
CA ARG A 81 -3.59 -1.10 -23.45
C ARG A 81 -3.50 -0.08 -22.30
N THR A 82 -3.98 1.12 -22.58
CA THR A 82 -4.17 2.19 -21.61
C THR A 82 -5.66 2.54 -21.57
N ILE A 83 -6.22 2.60 -20.37
CA ILE A 83 -7.64 2.80 -20.10
C ILE A 83 -7.75 4.06 -19.26
N PRO A 84 -8.40 5.14 -19.75
CA PRO A 84 -8.73 6.28 -18.92
C PRO A 84 -9.75 5.88 -17.85
N VAL A 85 -9.60 6.45 -16.66
CA VAL A 85 -10.51 6.22 -15.52
C VAL A 85 -11.01 7.55 -14.99
N GLY A 86 -12.08 7.51 -14.18
CA GLY A 86 -12.71 8.69 -13.62
C GLY A 86 -13.83 9.25 -14.50
N GLU A 87 -14.56 10.20 -13.95
CA GLU A 87 -15.70 10.87 -14.59
C GLU A 87 -15.39 12.32 -14.95
N SER A 88 -14.50 12.96 -14.20
CA SER A 88 -14.16 14.37 -14.39
C SER A 88 -12.92 14.52 -15.27
N PRO A 89 -13.00 15.28 -16.36
CA PRO A 89 -11.82 15.57 -17.19
C PRO A 89 -10.87 16.59 -16.54
N THR A 90 -11.28 17.20 -15.42
CA THR A 90 -10.54 18.31 -14.78
C THR A 90 -10.09 17.99 -13.37
N GLU A 91 -10.56 16.89 -12.78
CA GLU A 91 -10.17 16.45 -11.45
C GLU A 91 -9.40 15.14 -11.55
N MET A 92 -8.31 15.04 -10.84
CA MET A 92 -7.59 13.79 -10.69
C MET A 92 -8.36 12.92 -9.70
N GLU A 93 -8.82 11.75 -10.15
CA GLU A 93 -9.53 10.78 -9.30
C GLU A 93 -8.59 9.69 -8.77
N GLY A 94 -7.55 9.34 -9.51
CA GLY A 94 -6.42 8.50 -9.10
C GLY A 94 -6.76 7.03 -8.82
N PRO A 95 -6.56 6.10 -9.78
CA PRO A 95 -6.74 4.67 -9.55
C PRO A 95 -5.69 4.17 -8.55
N HIS A 96 -6.12 3.74 -7.35
CA HIS A 96 -5.20 3.36 -6.27
C HIS A 96 -5.28 1.87 -5.91
N GLY A 97 -6.42 1.38 -5.43
CA GLY A 97 -6.62 -0.05 -5.11
C GLY A 97 -7.09 -0.82 -6.33
N LEU A 98 -6.44 -1.92 -6.68
CA LEU A 98 -6.80 -2.81 -7.78
C LEU A 98 -6.85 -4.26 -7.30
N GLN A 99 -7.92 -4.99 -7.70
CA GLN A 99 -8.03 -6.43 -7.50
C GLN A 99 -8.85 -7.07 -8.63
N ILE A 100 -8.47 -8.28 -9.02
CA ILE A 100 -9.18 -9.03 -10.05
C ILE A 100 -10.03 -10.12 -9.40
N SER A 101 -11.28 -10.29 -9.87
CA SER A 101 -12.16 -11.36 -9.41
C SER A 101 -11.52 -12.74 -9.64
N GLY A 102 -11.80 -13.69 -8.74
CA GLY A 102 -11.21 -15.04 -8.81
C GLY A 102 -11.48 -15.79 -10.12
N ASP A 103 -12.56 -15.43 -10.84
CA ASP A 103 -12.91 -15.97 -12.15
C ASP A 103 -12.19 -15.25 -13.33
N GLY A 104 -11.40 -14.23 -13.04
CA GLY A 104 -10.64 -13.46 -14.02
C GLY A 104 -11.48 -12.58 -14.95
N ARG A 105 -12.77 -12.38 -14.67
CA ARG A 105 -13.68 -11.63 -15.56
C ARG A 105 -13.73 -10.14 -15.28
N TYR A 106 -13.45 -9.72 -14.05
CA TYR A 106 -13.62 -8.34 -13.64
C TYR A 106 -12.40 -7.79 -12.90
N LEU A 107 -12.07 -6.54 -13.20
CA LEU A 107 -11.20 -5.71 -12.39
C LEU A 107 -12.08 -4.85 -11.48
N HIS A 108 -11.80 -4.90 -10.19
CA HIS A 108 -12.37 -4.04 -9.16
C HIS A 108 -11.30 -3.02 -8.78
N MET A 109 -11.66 -1.77 -8.81
CA MET A 109 -10.75 -0.66 -8.60
C MET A 109 -11.35 0.38 -7.68
N THR A 110 -10.48 1.07 -6.94
CA THR A 110 -10.86 2.27 -6.19
C THR A 110 -10.10 3.47 -6.73
N THR A 111 -10.76 4.63 -6.79
CA THR A 111 -10.09 5.92 -6.98
C THR A 111 -9.89 6.56 -5.62
N GLY A 112 -8.66 7.04 -5.34
CA GLY A 112 -8.28 7.59 -4.03
C GLY A 112 -8.69 9.04 -3.86
N HIS A 113 -8.79 9.79 -4.95
CA HIS A 113 -9.10 11.21 -4.98
C HIS A 113 -10.51 11.45 -5.55
N GLY A 114 -10.83 12.70 -5.82
CA GLY A 114 -12.12 13.13 -6.29
C GLY A 114 -12.93 13.79 -5.19
N SER A 115 -13.93 14.59 -5.58
CA SER A 115 -14.76 15.34 -4.65
C SER A 115 -16.20 14.84 -4.71
N PRO A 116 -16.88 14.61 -3.55
CA PRO A 116 -16.35 14.77 -2.17
C PRO A 116 -15.56 13.57 -1.67
N ASP A 117 -15.70 12.40 -2.30
CA ASP A 117 -15.19 11.11 -1.82
C ASP A 117 -14.57 10.31 -2.97
N GLY A 118 -13.73 9.33 -2.63
CA GLY A 118 -13.29 8.32 -3.58
C GLY A 118 -14.41 7.35 -3.98
N LYS A 119 -14.18 6.61 -5.06
CA LYS A 119 -15.19 5.72 -5.64
C LYS A 119 -14.67 4.29 -5.82
N TYR A 120 -15.60 3.36 -5.90
CA TYR A 120 -15.38 2.02 -6.42
C TYR A 120 -15.87 1.90 -7.86
N TRP A 121 -15.10 1.18 -8.68
CA TRP A 121 -15.34 0.94 -10.09
C TRP A 121 -15.18 -0.55 -10.42
N LYS A 122 -15.93 -1.01 -11.42
CA LYS A 122 -15.83 -2.37 -11.93
C LYS A 122 -15.69 -2.36 -13.44
N TYR A 123 -14.69 -3.06 -13.95
CA TYR A 123 -14.43 -3.19 -15.40
C TYR A 123 -14.51 -4.65 -15.82
N ALA A 124 -15.15 -4.92 -16.96
CA ALA A 124 -15.09 -6.23 -17.61
C ALA A 124 -13.74 -6.37 -18.31
N LEU A 125 -13.00 -7.42 -17.96
CA LEU A 125 -11.67 -7.69 -18.50
C LEU A 125 -11.72 -8.29 -19.91
N GLY A 126 -10.70 -8.01 -20.71
CA GLY A 126 -10.66 -8.34 -22.14
C GLY A 126 -11.13 -7.18 -22.99
N PRO A 127 -12.45 -6.85 -23.00
CA PRO A 127 -12.91 -5.60 -23.59
C PRO A 127 -12.44 -4.36 -22.85
N ASP A 128 -12.11 -4.47 -21.55
CA ASP A 128 -11.70 -3.39 -20.65
C ASP A 128 -12.74 -2.25 -20.60
N THR A 129 -13.98 -2.62 -20.38
CA THR A 129 -15.13 -1.71 -20.37
C THR A 129 -15.73 -1.58 -18.99
N LEU A 130 -16.18 -0.38 -18.65
CA LEU A 130 -16.84 -0.09 -17.37
C LEU A 130 -18.15 -0.87 -17.25
N VAL A 131 -18.42 -1.44 -16.06
CA VAL A 131 -19.64 -2.16 -15.72
C VAL A 131 -20.44 -1.40 -14.67
N GLY A 132 -21.48 -0.75 -15.09
CA GLY A 132 -22.29 0.13 -14.24
C GLY A 132 -21.61 1.51 -14.04
N ALA A 133 -22.10 2.27 -13.07
CA ALA A 133 -21.52 3.55 -12.65
C ALA A 133 -20.55 3.31 -11.48
N GLY A 134 -19.64 4.27 -11.26
CA GLY A 134 -18.87 4.33 -10.03
C GLY A 134 -19.77 4.57 -8.82
N ILE A 135 -19.45 3.98 -7.68
CA ILE A 135 -20.18 4.20 -6.43
C ILE A 135 -19.30 4.91 -5.41
N HIS A 136 -19.87 5.90 -4.73
CA HIS A 136 -19.15 6.63 -3.69
C HIS A 136 -18.88 5.75 -2.48
N LEU A 137 -17.64 5.79 -1.99
CA LEU A 137 -17.20 5.16 -0.76
C LEU A 137 -16.84 6.23 0.29
N GLY A 138 -15.98 5.90 1.24
CA GLY A 138 -15.37 6.88 2.14
C GLY A 138 -14.18 7.60 1.49
N TYR A 139 -13.57 8.49 2.26
CA TYR A 139 -12.42 9.27 1.78
C TYR A 139 -11.20 8.40 1.50
N PHE A 140 -10.63 8.57 0.31
CA PHE A 140 -9.42 7.91 -0.15
C PHE A 140 -9.44 6.38 0.06
N PRO A 141 -10.29 5.61 -0.65
CA PRO A 141 -10.26 4.15 -0.57
C PRO A 141 -8.95 3.62 -1.20
N ALA A 142 -7.95 3.33 -0.35
CA ALA A 142 -6.57 3.06 -0.75
C ALA A 142 -6.33 1.62 -1.22
N SER A 143 -7.11 0.67 -0.77
CA SER A 143 -6.92 -0.74 -1.11
C SER A 143 -8.24 -1.48 -1.17
N ILE A 144 -8.26 -2.54 -1.96
CA ILE A 144 -9.45 -3.38 -2.15
C ILE A 144 -9.01 -4.84 -2.25
N ASP A 145 -9.81 -5.75 -1.68
CA ASP A 145 -9.69 -7.18 -1.91
C ASP A 145 -11.07 -7.83 -1.93
N LEU A 146 -11.15 -9.04 -2.48
CA LEU A 146 -12.41 -9.75 -2.68
C LEU A 146 -12.44 -11.06 -1.90
N THR A 147 -13.66 -11.49 -1.56
CA THR A 147 -13.87 -12.89 -1.17
C THR A 147 -13.56 -13.81 -2.36
N PRO A 148 -13.07 -15.04 -2.12
CA PRO A 148 -12.70 -15.97 -3.20
C PRO A 148 -13.84 -16.29 -4.18
N ASP A 149 -15.09 -16.24 -3.70
CA ASP A 149 -16.30 -16.39 -4.55
C ASP A 149 -16.62 -15.13 -5.37
N GLY A 150 -15.92 -14.04 -5.11
CA GLY A 150 -16.10 -12.77 -5.80
C GLY A 150 -17.38 -12.00 -5.43
N LEU A 151 -18.14 -12.47 -4.42
CA LEU A 151 -19.42 -11.83 -4.06
C LEU A 151 -19.25 -10.52 -3.30
N TYR A 152 -18.22 -10.40 -2.49
CA TYR A 152 -17.98 -9.19 -1.70
C TYR A 152 -16.58 -8.65 -1.95
N ALA A 153 -16.51 -7.33 -2.11
CA ALA A 153 -15.26 -6.57 -2.12
C ALA A 153 -15.17 -5.73 -0.85
N PHE A 154 -13.97 -5.66 -0.27
CA PHE A 154 -13.65 -4.90 0.93
C PHE A 154 -12.69 -3.77 0.56
N ALA A 155 -13.19 -2.55 0.54
CA ALA A 155 -12.39 -1.35 0.23
C ALA A 155 -12.06 -0.60 1.51
N VAL A 156 -10.78 -0.33 1.74
CA VAL A 156 -10.29 0.35 2.95
C VAL A 156 -10.23 1.84 2.69
N ASN A 157 -11.05 2.62 3.40
CA ASN A 157 -11.11 4.08 3.33
C ASN A 157 -9.99 4.69 4.18
N PHE A 158 -8.86 5.00 3.55
CA PHE A 158 -7.63 5.45 4.23
C PHE A 158 -7.77 6.82 4.90
N ASN A 159 -8.65 7.67 4.37
CA ASN A 159 -8.89 9.03 4.88
C ASN A 159 -7.63 9.92 4.88
N LEU A 160 -6.80 9.81 3.83
CA LEU A 160 -5.49 10.49 3.75
C LEU A 160 -5.58 12.01 3.90
N HIS A 161 -6.63 12.61 3.37
CA HIS A 161 -6.84 14.07 3.34
C HIS A 161 -7.86 14.56 4.36
N GLY A 162 -8.43 13.64 5.16
CA GLY A 162 -9.42 13.98 6.19
C GLY A 162 -8.80 14.26 7.56
N GLU A 163 -9.67 14.44 8.54
CA GLU A 163 -9.26 14.56 9.93
C GLU A 163 -8.66 13.25 10.46
N MET A 164 -7.78 13.34 11.45
CA MET A 164 -7.17 12.18 12.10
C MET A 164 -8.15 11.51 13.09
N VAL A 165 -9.23 10.97 12.53
CA VAL A 165 -10.27 10.23 13.23
C VAL A 165 -10.35 8.80 12.69
N PRO A 166 -10.99 7.86 13.42
CA PRO A 166 -11.23 6.52 12.89
C PRO A 166 -11.98 6.58 11.57
N SER A 167 -11.52 5.79 10.61
CA SER A 167 -12.14 5.57 9.31
C SER A 167 -12.61 4.12 9.18
N SER A 168 -12.92 3.66 7.99
CA SER A 168 -13.75 2.47 7.80
C SER A 168 -13.26 1.55 6.69
N VAL A 169 -13.86 0.36 6.66
CA VAL A 169 -13.86 -0.54 5.52
C VAL A 169 -15.27 -0.58 4.93
N SER A 170 -15.39 -0.24 3.65
CA SER A 170 -16.63 -0.39 2.88
C SER A 170 -16.73 -1.81 2.34
N VAL A 171 -17.91 -2.43 2.48
CA VAL A 171 -18.21 -3.75 1.91
C VAL A 171 -19.17 -3.60 0.75
N ILE A 172 -18.73 -4.03 -0.43
CA ILE A 172 -19.47 -3.91 -1.68
C ILE A 172 -19.97 -5.28 -2.12
N TYR A 173 -21.28 -5.43 -2.34
CA TYR A 173 -21.86 -6.59 -3.00
C TYR A 173 -21.65 -6.42 -4.51
N THR A 174 -20.73 -7.19 -5.05
CA THR A 174 -20.18 -7.00 -6.40
C THR A 174 -21.16 -7.27 -7.54
N PRO A 175 -22.16 -8.21 -7.41
CA PRO A 175 -23.13 -8.44 -8.49
C PRO A 175 -23.95 -7.21 -8.86
N THR A 176 -24.26 -6.34 -7.90
CA THR A 176 -25.06 -5.14 -8.12
C THR A 176 -24.29 -3.84 -7.94
N ASN A 177 -22.98 -3.92 -7.65
CA ASN A 177 -22.14 -2.75 -7.32
C ASN A 177 -22.78 -1.89 -6.20
N THR A 178 -23.20 -2.53 -5.09
CA THR A 178 -23.87 -1.84 -3.99
C THR A 178 -23.05 -1.93 -2.71
N GLU A 179 -22.77 -0.81 -2.06
CA GLU A 179 -22.21 -0.81 -0.70
C GLU A 179 -23.28 -1.33 0.28
N VAL A 180 -23.02 -2.46 0.92
CA VAL A 180 -23.95 -3.13 1.82
C VAL A 180 -23.61 -2.95 3.29
N ALA A 181 -22.37 -2.56 3.59
CA ALA A 181 -21.91 -2.22 4.93
C ALA A 181 -20.73 -1.28 4.90
N ARG A 182 -20.56 -0.50 5.96
CA ARG A 182 -19.38 0.34 6.20
C ARG A 182 -19.00 0.21 7.67
N THR A 183 -17.90 -0.48 7.93
CA THR A 183 -17.47 -0.83 9.29
C THR A 183 -16.34 0.09 9.74
N GLU A 184 -16.56 0.84 10.81
CA GLU A 184 -15.50 1.66 11.41
C GLU A 184 -14.38 0.77 11.97
N THR A 185 -13.15 1.11 11.67
CA THR A 185 -11.97 0.33 12.09
C THR A 185 -11.02 1.13 12.95
N CYS A 186 -10.33 2.12 12.40
CA CYS A 186 -9.21 2.78 13.07
C CYS A 186 -8.75 4.03 12.31
N THR A 187 -7.76 4.73 12.86
CA THR A 187 -7.19 5.93 12.24
C THR A 187 -6.21 5.54 11.12
N MET A 188 -6.46 6.04 9.92
CA MET A 188 -5.70 5.75 8.70
C MET A 188 -5.57 4.23 8.44
N PRO A 189 -6.69 3.51 8.24
CA PRO A 189 -6.63 2.12 7.80
C PRO A 189 -6.08 2.08 6.36
N HIS A 190 -5.21 1.09 6.02
CA HIS A 190 -4.54 1.09 4.72
C HIS A 190 -4.65 -0.23 3.96
N GLY A 191 -3.87 -1.25 4.30
CA GLY A 191 -3.85 -2.50 3.55
C GLY A 191 -5.12 -3.34 3.76
N SER A 192 -5.66 -3.93 2.68
CA SER A 192 -6.79 -4.86 2.72
C SER A 192 -6.40 -6.19 2.10
N ARG A 193 -6.64 -7.28 2.81
CA ARG A 193 -6.55 -8.65 2.27
C ARG A 193 -7.59 -9.56 2.91
N VAL A 194 -8.25 -10.34 2.08
CA VAL A 194 -9.13 -11.43 2.51
C VAL A 194 -8.30 -12.71 2.61
N ASP A 195 -8.58 -13.53 3.61
CA ASP A 195 -7.88 -14.81 3.78
C ASP A 195 -8.30 -15.82 2.69
N PRO A 196 -7.47 -16.86 2.41
CA PRO A 196 -7.77 -17.82 1.35
C PRO A 196 -9.09 -18.58 1.54
N THR A 197 -9.63 -18.64 2.76
CA THR A 197 -10.93 -19.27 3.06
C THR A 197 -12.10 -18.31 2.81
N GLY A 198 -11.85 -17.02 2.62
CA GLY A 198 -12.87 -16.00 2.45
C GLY A 198 -13.62 -15.65 3.73
N THR A 199 -13.18 -16.11 4.91
CA THR A 199 -13.90 -15.92 6.18
C THR A 199 -13.43 -14.71 6.97
N ARG A 200 -12.26 -14.15 6.66
CA ARG A 200 -11.66 -13.02 7.38
C ARG A 200 -11.05 -12.02 6.40
N GLN A 201 -11.26 -10.76 6.69
CA GLN A 201 -10.57 -9.65 6.05
C GLN A 201 -9.64 -9.00 7.07
N TYR A 202 -8.44 -8.63 6.63
CA TYR A 202 -7.43 -7.96 7.44
C TYR A 202 -7.20 -6.54 6.94
N SER A 203 -7.16 -5.60 7.88
CA SER A 203 -6.85 -4.20 7.62
C SER A 203 -5.80 -3.71 8.63
N THR A 204 -4.87 -2.86 8.17
CA THR A 204 -3.82 -2.28 9.01
C THR A 204 -4.16 -0.85 9.38
N CYS A 205 -3.78 -0.41 10.58
CA CYS A 205 -4.07 0.90 11.16
C CYS A 205 -2.78 1.66 11.37
N MET A 206 -2.41 2.51 10.42
CA MET A 206 -1.08 3.15 10.40
C MET A 206 -0.80 4.03 11.62
N MET A 207 -1.82 4.73 12.14
CA MET A 207 -1.65 5.65 13.26
C MET A 207 -1.87 5.00 14.63
N ASP A 208 -2.62 3.90 14.67
CA ASP A 208 -2.95 3.21 15.91
C ASP A 208 -2.04 2.00 16.19
N ASP A 209 -1.08 1.70 15.31
CA ASP A 209 -0.22 0.51 15.40
C ASP A 209 -1.04 -0.78 15.59
N GLN A 210 -2.10 -0.99 14.79
CA GLN A 210 -2.97 -2.15 14.94
C GLN A 210 -3.14 -2.92 13.63
N LEU A 211 -3.39 -4.22 13.78
CA LEU A 211 -4.03 -5.08 12.79
C LEU A 211 -5.47 -5.31 13.23
N VAL A 212 -6.41 -5.12 12.31
CA VAL A 212 -7.84 -5.39 12.51
C VAL A 212 -8.23 -6.59 11.67
N GLU A 213 -8.94 -7.54 12.26
CA GLU A 213 -9.56 -8.67 11.58
C GLU A 213 -11.08 -8.47 11.58
N LEU A 214 -11.70 -8.46 10.39
CA LEU A 214 -13.13 -8.43 10.19
C LEU A 214 -13.65 -9.82 9.85
N ASP A 215 -14.84 -10.16 10.34
CA ASP A 215 -15.58 -11.32 9.87
C ASP A 215 -16.30 -10.96 8.57
N THR A 216 -16.05 -11.72 7.49
CA THR A 216 -16.62 -11.44 6.16
C THR A 216 -18.10 -11.81 6.02
N ARG A 217 -18.71 -12.43 7.01
CA ARG A 217 -20.12 -12.84 7.02
C ARG A 217 -21.00 -11.86 7.80
N THR A 218 -20.48 -11.33 8.91
CA THR A 218 -21.19 -10.34 9.72
C THR A 218 -20.78 -8.91 9.39
N PHE A 219 -19.62 -8.74 8.71
CA PHE A 219 -18.99 -7.46 8.39
C PHE A 219 -18.55 -6.67 9.64
N GLU A 220 -18.39 -7.34 10.77
CA GLU A 220 -18.01 -6.75 12.04
C GLU A 220 -16.53 -7.00 12.35
N VAL A 221 -15.94 -6.14 13.18
CA VAL A 221 -14.60 -6.35 13.71
C VAL A 221 -14.63 -7.56 14.66
N ALA A 222 -13.96 -8.64 14.28
CA ALA A 222 -13.85 -9.85 15.07
C ALA A 222 -12.82 -9.71 16.20
N ARG A 223 -11.66 -9.11 15.91
CA ARG A 223 -10.59 -8.88 16.89
C ARG A 223 -9.57 -7.89 16.40
N ARG A 224 -8.75 -7.38 17.31
CA ARG A 224 -7.66 -6.43 17.05
C ARG A 224 -6.37 -6.94 17.67
N PHE A 225 -5.24 -6.58 17.05
CA PHE A 225 -3.90 -6.89 17.53
C PHE A 225 -3.05 -5.62 17.57
N SER A 226 -2.44 -5.32 18.72
CA SER A 226 -1.49 -4.23 18.85
C SER A 226 -0.13 -4.63 18.28
N LEU A 227 0.41 -3.79 17.40
CA LEU A 227 1.75 -3.88 16.82
C LEU A 227 2.70 -2.83 17.42
N ALA A 228 2.22 -2.06 18.41
CA ALA A 228 3.03 -1.07 19.08
C ALA A 228 4.22 -1.75 19.78
N LYS A 229 5.44 -1.30 19.49
CA LYS A 229 6.66 -1.94 19.97
C LYS A 229 6.70 -2.06 21.49
N GLY A 230 6.87 -3.29 21.98
CA GLY A 230 6.86 -3.63 23.41
C GLY A 230 5.46 -3.72 24.04
N LYS A 231 4.40 -3.62 23.22
CA LYS A 231 3.00 -3.77 23.63
C LYS A 231 2.22 -4.64 22.65
N GLU A 232 2.91 -5.51 21.95
CA GLU A 232 2.31 -6.38 20.94
C GLU A 232 1.44 -7.43 21.61
N GLY A 233 0.25 -7.62 21.05
CA GLY A 233 -0.69 -8.64 21.54
C GLY A 233 -2.15 -8.31 21.25
N PRO A 234 -3.07 -9.19 21.67
CA PRO A 234 -4.49 -8.96 21.54
C PRO A 234 -4.92 -7.65 22.23
N VAL A 235 -5.74 -6.87 21.52
CA VAL A 235 -6.39 -5.69 22.11
C VAL A 235 -7.75 -6.15 22.65
N ALA A 236 -8.00 -5.87 23.92
CA ALA A 236 -9.31 -6.19 24.53
C ALA A 236 -10.42 -5.46 23.76
N ALA A 237 -11.51 -6.18 23.46
CA ALA A 237 -12.71 -5.54 22.94
C ALA A 237 -13.16 -4.48 23.96
N VAL A 238 -13.23 -3.23 23.54
CA VAL A 238 -13.95 -2.21 24.32
C VAL A 238 -15.39 -2.65 24.27
N ALA A 239 -15.96 -3.09 25.41
CA ALA A 239 -17.37 -3.38 25.51
C ALA A 239 -18.10 -2.16 24.94
N ALA A 240 -18.94 -2.37 23.93
CA ALA A 240 -19.77 -1.31 23.40
C ALA A 240 -20.55 -0.75 24.60
N ALA A 241 -20.23 0.49 25.02
CA ALA A 241 -21.05 1.18 25.98
C ALA A 241 -22.42 1.27 25.34
N GLY A 242 -23.39 0.52 25.92
CA GLY A 242 -24.73 0.43 25.38
C GLY A 242 -25.27 1.83 25.13
N MET A 243 -25.46 2.20 23.88
CA MET A 243 -26.27 3.34 23.53
C MET A 243 -27.69 2.93 23.80
N ASP A 244 -28.19 3.40 24.93
CA ASP A 244 -29.59 3.29 25.30
C ASP A 244 -30.43 4.12 24.32
N HIS A 245 -31.07 3.45 23.37
CA HIS A 245 -31.93 4.09 22.36
C HIS A 245 -33.32 4.43 22.88
N SER A 246 -33.51 4.57 24.19
CA SER A 246 -34.83 4.84 24.82
C SER A 246 -35.02 6.29 25.24
N ALA A 247 -34.72 7.27 24.38
CA ALA A 247 -35.12 8.68 24.60
C ALA A 247 -35.55 9.36 23.32
N HIS A 248 -36.69 8.98 22.75
CA HIS A 248 -37.44 9.87 21.85
C HIS A 248 -38.29 10.82 22.70
N GLY A 249 -37.71 11.96 23.05
CA GLY A 249 -38.43 13.09 23.64
C GLY A 249 -37.99 14.34 22.88
N GLY A 250 -38.88 14.87 22.03
CA GLY A 250 -38.64 16.08 21.27
C GLY A 250 -38.43 17.30 22.17
N GLN A 251 -37.32 17.99 21.97
CA GLN A 251 -37.16 19.37 22.42
C GLN A 251 -36.51 20.22 21.32
N ALA A 252 -37.10 21.38 21.14
CA ALA A 252 -36.75 22.39 20.14
C ALA A 252 -35.28 22.83 20.27
N MET A 253 -34.60 22.93 19.15
CA MET A 253 -33.25 23.48 19.03
C MET A 253 -33.29 25.01 19.26
N THR A 254 -32.70 25.44 20.38
CA THR A 254 -32.22 26.81 20.51
C THR A 254 -30.76 26.86 20.13
N ALA A 255 -30.42 27.73 19.19
CA ALA A 255 -29.06 27.98 18.75
C ALA A 255 -28.24 28.58 19.91
N ALA A 256 -27.28 27.84 20.43
CA ALA A 256 -26.27 28.34 21.33
C ALA A 256 -24.96 27.55 21.21
N GLY A 257 -23.91 28.24 20.75
CA GLY A 257 -22.50 27.95 21.06
C GLY A 257 -21.91 26.69 20.42
N ALA A 258 -21.12 26.89 19.36
CA ALA A 258 -20.18 25.86 18.91
C ALA A 258 -19.27 25.46 20.10
N PRO A 259 -19.07 24.16 20.39
CA PRO A 259 -18.09 23.77 21.39
C PRO A 259 -16.69 24.15 20.91
N ALA A 260 -15.96 24.84 21.80
CA ALA A 260 -14.54 25.14 21.59
C ALA A 260 -13.80 23.84 21.24
N HIS A 261 -13.02 23.86 20.18
CA HIS A 261 -12.14 22.78 19.78
C HIS A 261 -11.28 22.38 20.99
N GLY A 262 -11.56 21.21 21.55
CA GLY A 262 -10.77 20.64 22.63
C GLY A 262 -9.32 20.51 22.17
N ALA A 263 -8.39 20.96 23.02
CA ALA A 263 -6.96 20.82 22.81
C ALA A 263 -6.65 19.38 22.39
N GLY A 264 -6.20 19.20 21.15
CA GLY A 264 -5.98 17.90 20.54
C GLY A 264 -5.09 17.03 21.41
N ARG A 265 -5.63 15.91 21.86
CA ARG A 265 -4.85 14.87 22.52
C ARG A 265 -3.73 14.48 21.56
N ALA A 266 -2.47 14.74 21.95
CA ALA A 266 -1.32 14.38 21.12
C ALA A 266 -1.43 12.89 20.75
N MET A 267 -1.57 12.60 19.46
CA MET A 267 -1.64 11.22 18.97
C MET A 267 -0.38 10.46 19.37
N PRO A 268 -0.48 9.24 19.91
CA PRO A 268 0.69 8.42 20.18
C PRO A 268 1.54 8.30 18.92
N LYS A 269 2.85 8.51 19.03
CA LYS A 269 3.75 8.34 17.90
C LYS A 269 3.78 6.85 17.52
N ALA A 270 3.20 6.49 16.39
CA ALA A 270 3.21 5.12 15.89
C ALA A 270 4.65 4.59 15.77
N SER A 271 4.89 3.38 16.25
CA SER A 271 6.20 2.72 16.26
C SER A 271 6.38 1.72 15.11
N CYS A 272 5.33 1.00 14.75
CA CYS A 272 5.24 0.10 13.60
C CYS A 272 4.76 0.85 12.35
N SER A 273 3.67 1.65 12.48
CA SER A 273 2.94 2.24 11.35
C SER A 273 2.66 1.19 10.27
N PRO A 274 1.79 0.21 10.56
CA PRO A 274 1.58 -0.92 9.67
C PRO A 274 0.86 -0.49 8.39
N THR A 275 1.43 -0.83 7.22
CA THR A 275 0.91 -0.42 5.91
C THR A 275 0.20 -1.55 5.17
N TRP A 276 0.56 -2.79 5.42
CA TRP A 276 0.00 -3.94 4.72
C TRP A 276 -0.14 -5.15 5.60
N ALA A 277 -1.22 -5.91 5.40
CA ALA A 277 -1.43 -7.23 6.00
C ALA A 277 -1.59 -8.26 4.87
N GLN A 278 -0.84 -9.35 4.92
CA GLN A 278 -0.89 -10.43 3.94
C GLN A 278 -1.07 -11.77 4.63
N PRO A 279 -2.23 -12.43 4.50
CA PRO A 279 -2.42 -13.80 4.96
C PRO A 279 -1.47 -14.76 4.25
N SER A 280 -1.02 -15.80 4.96
CA SER A 280 -0.29 -16.91 4.35
C SER A 280 -1.17 -17.73 3.42
N ALA A 281 -0.58 -18.46 2.49
CA ALA A 281 -1.31 -19.29 1.52
C ALA A 281 -2.21 -20.36 2.19
N ASP A 282 -1.82 -20.85 3.38
CA ASP A 282 -2.59 -21.80 4.18
C ASP A 282 -3.57 -21.13 5.17
N GLY A 283 -3.61 -19.80 5.21
CA GLY A 283 -4.46 -19.00 6.08
C GLY A 283 -4.14 -19.07 7.58
N LYS A 284 -3.01 -19.67 7.98
CA LYS A 284 -2.65 -19.84 9.41
C LYS A 284 -1.90 -18.66 10.00
N LYS A 285 -1.35 -17.80 9.16
CA LYS A 285 -0.53 -16.67 9.56
C LYS A 285 -0.96 -15.40 8.85
N VAL A 286 -0.60 -14.26 9.43
CA VAL A 286 -0.72 -12.95 8.79
C VAL A 286 0.62 -12.25 8.89
N TYR A 287 1.17 -11.82 7.75
CA TYR A 287 2.37 -11.00 7.67
C TYR A 287 1.99 -9.52 7.63
N VAL A 288 2.59 -8.72 8.48
CA VAL A 288 2.28 -7.29 8.58
C VAL A 288 3.55 -6.46 8.34
N ALA A 289 3.50 -5.55 7.36
CA ALA A 289 4.59 -4.63 7.06
C ALA A 289 4.59 -3.47 8.06
N CYS A 290 5.56 -3.42 8.97
CA CYS A 290 5.80 -2.33 9.90
C CYS A 290 6.73 -1.29 9.28
N ASN A 291 6.14 -0.31 8.55
CA ASN A 291 6.87 0.65 7.71
C ASN A 291 7.91 1.49 8.49
N LYS A 292 7.59 1.93 9.71
CA LYS A 292 8.49 2.72 10.54
C LYS A 292 9.54 1.89 11.30
N ALA A 293 9.31 0.60 11.44
CA ALA A 293 10.19 -0.29 12.18
C ALA A 293 11.19 -1.03 11.30
N ASP A 294 11.09 -0.91 9.97
CA ASP A 294 11.88 -1.65 8.99
C ASP A 294 11.84 -3.16 9.24
N GLU A 295 10.63 -3.67 9.52
CA GLU A 295 10.41 -5.10 9.77
C GLU A 295 9.06 -5.58 9.24
N ILE A 296 8.95 -6.89 9.04
CA ILE A 296 7.69 -7.59 8.84
C ILE A 296 7.42 -8.44 10.06
N VAL A 297 6.21 -8.33 10.62
CA VAL A 297 5.76 -9.13 11.76
C VAL A 297 4.89 -10.28 11.27
N GLU A 298 5.25 -11.52 11.60
CA GLU A 298 4.44 -12.71 11.38
C GLU A 298 3.58 -12.95 12.62
N ILE A 299 2.27 -12.98 12.44
CA ILE A 299 1.29 -13.25 13.49
C ILE A 299 0.72 -14.65 13.28
N ASP A 300 0.80 -15.50 14.29
CA ASP A 300 0.08 -16.77 14.36
C ASP A 300 -1.40 -16.46 14.56
N ARG A 301 -2.26 -16.88 13.63
CA ARG A 301 -3.66 -16.53 13.62
C ARG A 301 -4.46 -17.25 14.70
N GLU A 302 -4.09 -18.49 15.03
CA GLU A 302 -4.79 -19.28 16.08
C GLU A 302 -4.45 -18.73 17.46
N ARG A 303 -3.15 -18.56 17.76
CA ARG A 303 -2.68 -18.05 19.04
C ARG A 303 -2.89 -16.55 19.22
N TRP A 304 -3.10 -15.83 18.10
CA TRP A 304 -3.18 -14.37 18.03
C TRP A 304 -1.99 -13.72 18.73
N ALA A 305 -0.81 -14.12 18.31
CA ALA A 305 0.46 -13.73 18.91
C ALA A 305 1.55 -13.57 17.83
N VAL A 306 2.57 -12.78 18.13
CA VAL A 306 3.76 -12.68 17.27
C VAL A 306 4.48 -14.03 17.25
N ALA A 307 4.62 -14.61 16.06
CA ALA A 307 5.36 -15.85 15.85
C ALA A 307 6.81 -15.59 15.45
N ARG A 308 7.04 -14.59 14.58
CA ARG A 308 8.38 -14.30 14.04
C ARG A 308 8.44 -12.85 13.54
N ARG A 309 9.67 -12.33 13.40
CA ARG A 309 9.95 -11.04 12.78
C ARG A 309 11.01 -11.21 11.69
N PHE A 310 10.86 -10.46 10.61
CA PHE A 310 11.83 -10.36 9.54
C PHE A 310 12.35 -8.94 9.52
N ALA A 311 13.62 -8.74 9.75
CA ALA A 311 14.27 -7.46 9.52
C ALA A 311 14.34 -7.21 8.01
N THR A 312 13.93 -6.02 7.58
CA THR A 312 13.86 -5.64 6.17
C THR A 312 14.80 -4.47 5.86
N GLY A 313 14.93 -4.14 4.59
CA GLY A 313 15.37 -2.81 4.20
C GLY A 313 14.34 -1.74 4.56
N ARG A 314 14.60 -0.48 4.18
CA ARG A 314 13.86 0.70 4.66
C ARG A 314 12.42 0.76 4.14
N GLY A 315 11.48 0.84 5.07
CA GLY A 315 10.08 1.14 4.82
C GLY A 315 9.34 0.05 4.06
N PRO A 316 9.20 -1.20 4.60
CA PRO A 316 8.35 -2.21 4.00
C PRO A 316 6.92 -1.65 3.86
N TYR A 317 6.30 -1.88 2.70
CA TYR A 317 5.04 -1.23 2.38
C TYR A 317 3.95 -2.21 1.93
N ASN A 318 4.12 -2.88 0.79
CA ASN A 318 3.21 -3.89 0.29
C ASN A 318 3.85 -5.27 0.36
N LEU A 319 3.04 -6.28 0.60
CA LEU A 319 3.46 -7.67 0.77
C LEU A 319 2.63 -8.58 -0.13
N ALA A 320 3.28 -9.60 -0.71
CA ALA A 320 2.60 -10.71 -1.35
C ALA A 320 3.31 -12.03 -1.07
N VAL A 321 2.55 -13.07 -0.71
CA VAL A 321 3.04 -14.44 -0.55
C VAL A 321 2.85 -15.18 -1.87
N THR A 322 3.83 -15.97 -2.28
CA THR A 322 3.69 -16.84 -3.44
C THR A 322 2.59 -17.89 -3.21
N PRO A 323 1.80 -18.26 -4.23
CA PRO A 323 0.74 -19.27 -4.11
C PRO A 323 1.22 -20.61 -3.53
N ASP A 324 2.48 -21.00 -3.76
CA ASP A 324 3.09 -22.20 -3.18
C ASP A 324 3.49 -22.03 -1.70
N GLY A 325 3.31 -20.84 -1.13
CA GLY A 325 3.59 -20.53 0.27
C GLY A 325 5.09 -20.48 0.63
N ARG A 326 6.00 -20.45 -0.35
CA ARG A 326 7.44 -20.54 -0.11
C ARG A 326 8.12 -19.19 0.09
N LEU A 327 7.69 -18.18 -0.62
CA LEU A 327 8.32 -16.86 -0.63
C LEU A 327 7.35 -15.75 -0.22
N LEU A 328 7.90 -14.75 0.44
CA LEU A 328 7.24 -13.48 0.73
C LEU A 328 8.00 -12.38 0.00
N VAL A 329 7.31 -11.64 -0.86
CA VAL A 329 7.85 -10.49 -1.58
C VAL A 329 7.38 -9.21 -0.90
N ALA A 330 8.30 -8.31 -0.59
CA ALA A 330 8.04 -7.03 0.02
C ALA A 330 8.53 -5.88 -0.87
N SER A 331 7.68 -4.88 -1.09
CA SER A 331 8.14 -3.60 -1.60
C SER A 331 8.67 -2.75 -0.44
N LEU A 332 9.82 -2.11 -0.64
CA LEU A 332 10.47 -1.23 0.33
C LEU A 332 10.35 0.21 -0.15
N LYS A 333 9.25 0.88 0.21
CA LYS A 333 8.87 2.19 -0.36
C LYS A 333 9.94 3.25 -0.13
N GLN A 334 10.48 3.34 1.07
CA GLN A 334 11.53 4.31 1.42
C GLN A 334 12.93 3.88 0.93
N GLY A 335 13.14 2.58 0.72
CA GLY A 335 14.38 2.01 0.23
C GLY A 335 14.49 2.01 -1.29
N GLY A 336 13.39 2.24 -2.02
CA GLY A 336 13.33 2.13 -3.48
C GLY A 336 13.79 0.76 -3.98
N SER A 337 13.33 -0.31 -3.34
CA SER A 337 13.81 -1.67 -3.61
C SER A 337 12.73 -2.72 -3.33
N VAL A 338 13.00 -3.93 -3.81
CA VAL A 338 12.20 -5.13 -3.55
C VAL A 338 13.04 -6.10 -2.74
N GLU A 339 12.43 -6.74 -1.75
CA GLU A 339 13.06 -7.77 -0.96
C GLU A 339 12.22 -9.04 -0.94
N VAL A 340 12.88 -10.20 -1.06
CA VAL A 340 12.24 -11.51 -1.07
C VAL A 340 12.77 -12.33 0.08
N PHE A 341 11.85 -12.92 0.84
CA PHE A 341 12.16 -13.79 1.98
C PHE A 341 11.74 -15.23 1.67
N ASP A 342 12.60 -16.17 2.01
CA ASP A 342 12.24 -17.59 2.12
C ASP A 342 11.50 -17.81 3.44
N LEU A 343 10.24 -18.21 3.37
CA LEU A 343 9.36 -18.31 4.53
C LEU A 343 9.72 -19.47 5.45
N ALA A 344 10.35 -20.53 4.94
CA ALA A 344 10.79 -21.67 5.77
C ALA A 344 11.95 -21.25 6.68
N SER A 345 12.97 -20.66 6.11
CA SER A 345 14.17 -20.23 6.85
C SER A 345 14.03 -18.86 7.52
N GLY A 346 13.09 -18.02 7.07
CA GLY A 346 12.95 -16.62 7.49
C GLY A 346 14.05 -15.70 6.97
N ARG A 347 14.85 -16.13 5.99
CA ARG A 347 16.00 -15.37 5.47
C ARG A 347 15.60 -14.54 4.26
N SER A 348 16.16 -13.34 4.16
CA SER A 348 16.18 -12.58 2.92
C SER A 348 17.06 -13.31 1.90
N VAL A 349 16.47 -13.66 0.75
CA VAL A 349 17.15 -14.37 -0.35
C VAL A 349 17.44 -13.47 -1.54
N MET A 350 16.75 -12.34 -1.65
CA MET A 350 17.01 -11.30 -2.65
C MET A 350 16.66 -9.93 -2.08
N GLN A 351 17.50 -8.94 -2.31
CA GLN A 351 17.18 -7.53 -2.19
C GLN A 351 17.79 -6.79 -3.37
N THR A 352 16.96 -6.07 -4.14
CA THR A 352 17.41 -5.35 -5.32
C THR A 352 16.67 -4.04 -5.49
N ARG A 353 17.32 -3.04 -6.10
CA ARG A 353 16.67 -1.76 -6.38
C ARG A 353 15.60 -1.92 -7.45
N SER A 354 14.46 -1.26 -7.27
CA SER A 354 13.47 -1.04 -8.32
C SER A 354 13.98 -0.04 -9.37
N SER A 355 13.33 0.00 -10.52
CA SER A 355 13.73 0.89 -11.64
C SER A 355 13.48 2.36 -11.32
N THR A 356 12.58 2.69 -10.38
CA THR A 356 12.34 4.04 -9.86
C THR A 356 12.46 4.09 -8.34
N GLY A 357 12.48 5.28 -7.77
CA GLY A 357 12.85 5.48 -6.36
C GLY A 357 11.80 5.10 -5.31
N VAL A 358 10.52 4.89 -5.69
CA VAL A 358 9.41 4.68 -4.75
C VAL A 358 8.67 3.40 -5.10
N THR A 359 9.04 2.29 -4.48
CA THR A 359 8.44 0.98 -4.74
C THR A 359 7.07 0.86 -4.05
N HIS A 360 6.04 0.35 -4.75
CA HIS A 360 4.67 0.38 -4.25
C HIS A 360 4.00 -1.01 -4.21
N GLY A 361 3.19 -1.36 -5.22
CA GLY A 361 2.37 -2.56 -5.25
C GLY A 361 3.13 -3.82 -5.67
N VAL A 362 2.65 -4.98 -5.23
CA VAL A 362 3.20 -6.29 -5.58
C VAL A 362 2.07 -7.23 -5.99
N ALA A 363 2.21 -7.88 -7.14
CA ALA A 363 1.36 -8.98 -7.61
C ALA A 363 2.22 -10.17 -8.00
N ILE A 364 1.75 -11.39 -7.71
CA ILE A 364 2.48 -12.64 -7.98
C ILE A 364 1.73 -13.46 -9.03
N SER A 365 2.46 -14.09 -9.95
CA SER A 365 1.88 -15.03 -10.90
C SER A 365 1.42 -16.34 -10.21
N PRO A 366 0.33 -16.99 -10.68
CA PRO A 366 -0.23 -18.19 -10.05
C PRO A 366 0.75 -19.37 -9.98
N ASP A 367 1.73 -19.41 -10.87
CA ASP A 367 2.79 -20.45 -10.91
C ASP A 367 3.95 -20.15 -9.94
N SER A 368 3.83 -19.11 -9.09
CA SER A 368 4.84 -18.67 -8.14
C SER A 368 6.19 -18.30 -8.77
N ARG A 369 6.22 -18.03 -10.08
CA ARG A 369 7.46 -17.77 -10.81
C ARG A 369 7.83 -16.29 -10.88
N TYR A 370 6.85 -15.41 -11.07
CA TYR A 370 7.10 -13.99 -11.28
C TYR A 370 6.41 -13.10 -10.26
N ALA A 371 7.14 -12.10 -9.79
CA ALA A 371 6.59 -10.97 -9.05
C ALA A 371 6.58 -9.74 -9.99
N PHE A 372 5.42 -9.10 -10.09
CA PHE A 372 5.22 -7.83 -10.77
C PHE A 372 5.13 -6.74 -9.72
N VAL A 373 6.01 -5.75 -9.82
CA VAL A 373 6.12 -4.70 -8.81
C VAL A 373 5.99 -3.35 -9.47
N SER A 374 4.99 -2.58 -9.04
CA SER A 374 4.85 -1.19 -9.46
C SER A 374 5.79 -0.28 -8.69
N SER A 375 6.29 0.75 -9.33
CA SER A 375 7.08 1.77 -8.68
C SER A 375 6.77 3.15 -9.27
N GLU A 376 6.62 4.11 -8.37
CA GLU A 376 6.30 5.49 -8.70
C GLU A 376 7.57 6.19 -9.22
N GLY A 377 7.41 7.03 -10.24
CA GLY A 377 8.42 8.01 -10.60
C GLY A 377 8.41 9.19 -9.63
N VAL A 378 9.46 9.97 -9.60
CA VAL A 378 9.53 11.22 -8.82
C VAL A 378 9.29 12.41 -9.74
N GLY A 379 8.34 13.28 -9.36
CA GLY A 379 7.94 14.42 -10.19
C GLY A 379 7.32 13.97 -11.52
N ALA A 380 7.83 14.46 -12.63
CA ALA A 380 7.33 14.15 -13.98
C ALA A 380 7.83 12.81 -14.57
N GLN A 381 8.59 12.03 -13.80
CA GLN A 381 9.07 10.73 -14.27
C GLN A 381 7.92 9.73 -14.41
N PRO A 382 7.90 8.90 -15.46
CA PRO A 382 6.96 7.81 -15.55
C PRO A 382 7.17 6.81 -14.40
N GLY A 383 6.10 6.21 -13.95
CA GLY A 383 6.16 5.02 -13.12
C GLY A 383 6.62 3.81 -13.94
N LYS A 384 6.91 2.71 -13.27
CA LYS A 384 7.35 1.47 -13.91
C LYS A 384 6.65 0.26 -13.31
N VAL A 385 6.57 -0.79 -14.13
CA VAL A 385 6.36 -2.16 -13.67
C VAL A 385 7.64 -2.94 -13.89
N ASP A 386 8.26 -3.36 -12.80
CA ASP A 386 9.39 -4.28 -12.79
C ASP A 386 8.89 -5.73 -12.63
N VAL A 387 9.44 -6.64 -13.40
CA VAL A 387 9.16 -8.08 -13.31
C VAL A 387 10.37 -8.80 -12.76
N TYR A 388 10.19 -9.55 -11.68
CA TYR A 388 11.25 -10.33 -11.03
C TYR A 388 10.98 -11.82 -11.20
N ASP A 389 11.95 -12.56 -11.73
CA ASP A 389 11.94 -14.04 -11.73
C ASP A 389 12.34 -14.52 -10.33
N LEU A 390 11.40 -15.13 -9.63
CA LEU A 390 11.57 -15.60 -8.25
C LEU A 390 12.40 -16.89 -8.13
N ARG A 391 12.63 -17.60 -9.24
CA ARG A 391 13.55 -18.73 -9.28
C ARG A 391 14.99 -18.28 -9.48
N ALA A 392 15.19 -17.33 -10.38
CA ALA A 392 16.50 -16.74 -10.65
C ALA A 392 16.89 -15.68 -9.60
N LEU A 393 15.94 -15.20 -8.80
CA LEU A 393 16.10 -14.10 -7.83
C LEU A 393 16.68 -12.84 -8.48
N ALA A 394 16.16 -12.49 -9.64
CA ALA A 394 16.65 -11.37 -10.45
C ALA A 394 15.53 -10.68 -11.21
N ARG A 395 15.74 -9.40 -11.56
CA ARG A 395 14.81 -8.67 -12.42
C ARG A 395 14.90 -9.19 -13.85
N ALA A 396 13.75 -9.60 -14.41
CA ALA A 396 13.62 -10.14 -15.76
C ALA A 396 13.25 -9.09 -16.79
N ALA A 397 12.44 -8.09 -16.41
CA ALA A 397 11.99 -7.03 -17.31
C ALA A 397 11.61 -5.77 -16.52
N SER A 398 11.44 -4.68 -17.26
CA SER A 398 10.89 -3.41 -16.77
C SER A 398 10.18 -2.71 -17.93
N VAL A 399 9.05 -2.06 -17.64
CA VAL A 399 8.29 -1.27 -18.63
C VAL A 399 7.79 0.03 -18.00
N ASP A 400 7.81 1.10 -18.80
CA ASP A 400 7.26 2.39 -18.39
C ASP A 400 5.73 2.37 -18.42
N VAL A 401 5.13 2.99 -17.42
CA VAL A 401 3.69 3.20 -17.29
C VAL A 401 3.44 4.67 -16.92
N GLY A 402 2.18 5.05 -16.68
CA GLY A 402 1.85 6.41 -16.26
C GLY A 402 2.48 6.80 -14.91
N GLN A 403 2.41 8.08 -14.59
CA GLN A 403 2.95 8.64 -13.35
C GLN A 403 2.27 8.05 -12.11
N GLN A 404 3.03 7.92 -11.02
CA GLN A 404 2.59 7.39 -9.74
C GLN A 404 1.94 6.00 -9.88
N ALA A 405 2.70 5.06 -10.43
CA ALA A 405 2.27 3.67 -10.56
C ALA A 405 2.10 3.02 -9.18
N GLY A 406 0.85 2.83 -8.76
CA GLY A 406 0.47 2.38 -7.42
C GLY A 406 -0.05 0.95 -7.38
N GLY A 407 -1.36 0.77 -7.29
CA GLY A 407 -2.01 -0.54 -7.23
C GLY A 407 -1.71 -1.40 -8.47
N ILE A 408 -1.53 -2.70 -8.23
CA ILE A 408 -1.26 -3.68 -9.31
C ILE A 408 -1.97 -4.99 -8.98
N ALA A 409 -2.57 -5.62 -9.99
CA ALA A 409 -3.25 -6.90 -9.86
C ALA A 409 -2.91 -7.84 -11.02
N PHE A 410 -2.66 -9.10 -10.69
CA PHE A 410 -2.40 -10.14 -11.69
C PHE A 410 -3.70 -10.61 -12.34
N TRP A 411 -3.71 -10.73 -13.68
CA TRP A 411 -4.91 -11.14 -14.41
C TRP A 411 -4.86 -12.61 -14.85
N LYS A 412 -3.94 -12.94 -15.77
CA LYS A 412 -3.92 -14.27 -16.38
C LYS A 412 -2.55 -14.66 -16.89
N THR A 413 -2.41 -15.95 -17.17
CA THR A 413 -1.31 -16.55 -17.91
C THR A 413 -1.86 -17.33 -19.08
N GLU A 414 -1.24 -17.22 -20.26
CA GLU A 414 -1.55 -18.01 -21.44
C GLU A 414 -0.25 -18.52 -22.08
N PRO A 415 -0.29 -19.64 -22.84
CA PRO A 415 0.85 -20.05 -23.63
C PRO A 415 1.35 -18.92 -24.51
N ALA A 416 2.66 -18.71 -24.59
CA ALA A 416 3.22 -17.65 -25.41
C ALA A 416 2.73 -17.78 -26.87
N THR A 417 2.19 -16.70 -27.39
CA THR A 417 1.82 -16.62 -28.79
C THR A 417 3.09 -16.75 -29.61
N LYS A 418 3.24 -17.81 -30.40
CA LYS A 418 4.35 -17.91 -31.35
C LYS A 418 4.24 -16.73 -32.31
N GLN A 419 4.97 -15.66 -32.04
CA GLN A 419 5.13 -14.60 -33.02
C GLN A 419 5.76 -15.26 -34.27
N ALA A 420 5.01 -15.27 -35.38
CA ALA A 420 5.57 -15.66 -36.66
C ALA A 420 6.84 -14.83 -36.84
N ALA A 421 7.98 -15.51 -36.96
CA ALA A 421 9.24 -14.86 -37.21
C ALA A 421 9.05 -13.94 -38.42
N ALA A 422 9.04 -12.65 -38.21
CA ALA A 422 9.07 -11.67 -39.27
C ALA A 422 10.37 -11.94 -40.03
N THR A 423 10.25 -12.58 -41.13
CA THR A 423 11.35 -12.77 -42.09
C THR A 423 11.85 -11.37 -42.45
N ARG A 424 13.07 -11.07 -42.05
CA ARG A 424 13.81 -9.88 -42.49
C ARG A 424 14.21 -10.03 -43.94
#